data_2cd66db389f9f5145ceb0f3756673b91
#
_entry.id   2cd66db389f9f5145ceb0f3756673b91
#
_cell.length_a   1.000
_cell.length_b   1.000
_cell.length_c   1.000
_cell.angle_alpha   90.00
_cell.angle_beta   90.00
_cell.angle_gamma   90.00
#
_symmetry.space_group_name_H-M   'P 1'
#
loop_
_entity.id
_entity.type
_entity.pdbx_description
1 polymer ?
#
loop_
_entity_poly.entity_id
_entity_poly.type
_entity_poly.pdbx_seq_one_letter_code
_entity_poly.pdbx_strand_id
1 'polypeptide(L)'
;MPADSELVLTMALDFSQIYAYLSAPAAPPTPTAVRHSQTPLPQPEQPTTPVTSLESALKVNIKDELLPVLGSELAVSLPLSEFGMIGPTPSSAPVQAKDDDGKDPKPAPRSAFVVVSVRDLEGAHRVVPKILEGFAGKAAISLAQTERREDTEIVSYGGEFAYAFVGNFFILPTDVATVRHVVDSYLKGETLAGDPHFRNSTRWQPRFVQGQVYVGPSLMESYKSWASSPGARVSDEARAFIERLAANPQPVTYSLSNDGMGSYHELHVPKSLIQVAVANVASLSNPPETVKNERAAMTVLWNIGSAEREHKEKNPASYASIEELIASDQLKKKNMDASGYKFEMRLTADGFEVTAVPVEYGKSGKLSFFMDQTGLVRGADHGGAPATASDQPVFY
;
A
#
# COMPACT_ATOMS: atom_id res chain seq x y z
N MET A 1 16.53 -9.66 8.56
CA MET A 1 15.27 -8.89 8.58
C MET A 1 14.73 -8.87 10.01
N PRO A 2 14.28 -7.73 10.56
CA PRO A 2 13.63 -7.63 11.86
C PRO A 2 12.37 -8.51 11.95
N ALA A 3 12.09 -9.05 13.14
CA ALA A 3 10.93 -9.91 13.36
C ALA A 3 9.57 -9.18 13.19
N ASP A 4 9.56 -7.89 13.41
CA ASP A 4 8.40 -7.01 13.29
C ASP A 4 8.19 -6.41 11.89
N SER A 5 8.85 -6.95 10.87
CA SER A 5 8.64 -6.55 9.47
C SER A 5 7.23 -6.90 9.00
N GLU A 6 6.55 -5.93 8.35
CA GLU A 6 5.18 -6.10 7.84
C GLU A 6 5.12 -6.92 6.55
N LEU A 7 5.94 -6.55 5.57
CA LEU A 7 6.08 -7.29 4.31
C LEU A 7 7.56 -7.46 4.01
N VAL A 8 7.98 -8.69 3.76
CA VAL A 8 9.34 -9.02 3.33
C VAL A 8 9.30 -9.82 2.04
N LEU A 9 10.08 -9.36 1.09
CA LEU A 9 10.36 -10.06 -0.17
C LEU A 9 11.80 -10.53 -0.12
N THR A 10 12.05 -11.81 -0.36
CA THR A 10 13.42 -12.34 -0.52
C THR A 10 13.56 -12.99 -1.87
N MET A 11 14.72 -12.85 -2.48
CA MET A 11 15.05 -13.44 -3.78
C MET A 11 16.49 -13.92 -3.80
N ALA A 12 16.68 -15.10 -4.37
CA ALA A 12 17.99 -15.57 -4.79
C ALA A 12 18.25 -15.07 -6.22
N LEU A 13 19.27 -14.22 -6.41
CA LEU A 13 19.58 -13.56 -7.67
C LEU A 13 20.99 -13.95 -8.14
N ASP A 14 21.11 -14.27 -9.42
CA ASP A 14 22.41 -14.33 -10.10
C ASP A 14 22.70 -12.96 -10.74
N PHE A 15 23.38 -12.10 -9.98
CA PHE A 15 23.74 -10.77 -10.46
C PHE A 15 24.63 -10.80 -11.71
N SER A 16 25.40 -11.87 -11.92
CA SER A 16 26.23 -12.02 -13.11
C SER A 16 25.39 -12.28 -14.36
N GLN A 17 24.32 -13.07 -14.24
CA GLN A 17 23.38 -13.26 -15.35
C GLN A 17 22.59 -11.99 -15.64
N ILE A 18 22.16 -11.27 -14.60
CA ILE A 18 21.47 -9.98 -14.76
C ILE A 18 22.38 -8.99 -15.48
N TYR A 19 23.64 -8.89 -15.06
CA TYR A 19 24.65 -8.06 -15.73
C TYR A 19 24.82 -8.45 -17.20
N ALA A 20 25.00 -9.74 -17.50
CA ALA A 20 25.16 -10.23 -18.86
C ALA A 20 23.96 -9.87 -19.74
N TYR A 21 22.75 -10.01 -19.22
CA TYR A 21 21.52 -9.65 -19.92
C TYR A 21 21.42 -8.13 -20.22
N LEU A 22 21.72 -7.29 -19.23
CA LEU A 22 21.67 -5.84 -19.37
C LEU A 22 22.81 -5.26 -20.21
N SER A 23 23.94 -5.99 -20.30
CA SER A 23 25.10 -5.62 -21.12
C SER A 23 24.98 -6.09 -22.57
N ALA A 24 24.01 -6.96 -22.87
CA ALA A 24 23.81 -7.45 -24.22
C ALA A 24 23.41 -6.28 -25.13
N PRO A 25 24.05 -6.13 -26.32
CA PRO A 25 23.64 -5.10 -27.27
C PRO A 25 22.18 -5.30 -27.67
N ALA A 26 21.43 -4.20 -27.76
CA ALA A 26 20.06 -4.26 -28.27
C ALA A 26 20.06 -4.95 -29.63
N ALA A 27 19.16 -5.92 -29.84
CA ALA A 27 19.02 -6.56 -31.15
C ALA A 27 18.84 -5.49 -32.23
N PRO A 28 19.56 -5.58 -33.35
CA PRO A 28 19.42 -4.60 -34.40
C PRO A 28 17.94 -4.53 -34.84
N PRO A 29 17.39 -3.33 -35.09
CA PRO A 29 16.03 -3.23 -35.56
C PRO A 29 15.86 -4.03 -36.84
N THR A 30 14.83 -4.85 -36.90
CA THR A 30 14.49 -5.64 -38.09
C THR A 30 14.45 -4.67 -39.28
N PRO A 31 15.21 -4.93 -40.37
CA PRO A 31 15.28 -3.99 -41.48
C PRO A 31 13.91 -3.87 -42.15
N THR A 32 13.19 -2.81 -41.81
CA THR A 32 12.03 -2.37 -42.58
C THR A 32 12.59 -1.84 -43.88
N ALA A 33 12.19 -2.40 -45.04
CA ALA A 33 12.64 -2.03 -46.35
C ALA A 33 12.46 -0.52 -46.60
N VAL A 34 13.55 0.23 -46.52
CA VAL A 34 13.58 1.68 -46.79
C VAL A 34 14.20 1.91 -48.15
N ARG A 35 13.45 2.61 -49.00
CA ARG A 35 13.87 3.12 -50.31
C ARG A 35 15.10 4.03 -50.18
N HIS A 36 16.02 3.86 -51.10
CA HIS A 36 17.25 4.61 -51.24
C HIS A 36 17.08 6.13 -51.19
N SER A 37 17.72 6.76 -50.22
CA SER A 37 18.17 8.13 -50.25
C SER A 37 19.63 8.13 -49.83
N GLN A 38 20.51 8.55 -50.78
CA GLN A 38 21.96 8.63 -50.58
C GLN A 38 22.28 9.95 -49.84
N THR A 39 22.24 9.92 -48.53
CA THR A 39 22.90 10.93 -47.70
C THR A 39 23.84 10.18 -46.75
N PRO A 40 25.14 10.59 -46.61
CA PRO A 40 26.04 9.94 -45.66
C PRO A 40 25.46 10.12 -44.26
N LEU A 41 25.05 9.01 -43.66
CA LEU A 41 24.63 8.99 -42.27
C LEU A 41 25.84 9.28 -41.35
N PRO A 42 25.70 10.13 -40.32
CA PRO A 42 26.70 10.21 -39.25
C PRO A 42 26.96 8.81 -38.71
N GLN A 43 28.21 8.53 -38.37
CA GLN A 43 28.59 7.25 -37.77
C GLN A 43 27.72 7.00 -36.56
N PRO A 44 27.13 5.79 -36.41
CA PRO A 44 26.32 5.51 -35.25
C PRO A 44 27.21 5.65 -34.02
N GLU A 45 26.84 6.54 -33.11
CA GLU A 45 27.36 6.54 -31.74
C GLU A 45 27.20 5.12 -31.20
N GLN A 46 28.24 4.58 -30.57
CA GLN A 46 28.17 3.24 -29.99
C GLN A 46 26.96 3.18 -29.06
N PRO A 47 26.07 2.19 -29.23
CA PRO A 47 24.88 2.11 -28.42
C PRO A 47 25.29 2.02 -26.94
N THR A 48 25.05 3.05 -26.18
CA THR A 48 25.25 3.05 -24.75
C THR A 48 24.30 2.03 -24.15
N THR A 49 24.84 0.93 -23.64
CA THR A 49 24.03 -0.06 -22.91
C THR A 49 23.55 0.56 -21.58
N PRO A 50 22.43 0.11 -21.00
CA PRO A 50 22.01 0.55 -19.68
C PRO A 50 23.10 0.43 -18.61
N VAL A 51 23.97 -0.58 -18.78
CA VAL A 51 25.10 -0.85 -17.87
C VAL A 51 26.18 0.21 -17.99
N THR A 52 26.60 0.59 -19.17
CA THR A 52 27.64 1.63 -19.34
C THR A 52 27.21 2.99 -18.80
N SER A 53 25.91 3.32 -18.93
CA SER A 53 25.37 4.54 -18.33
C SER A 53 25.39 4.48 -16.80
N LEU A 54 25.05 3.30 -16.23
CA LEU A 54 25.08 3.07 -14.79
C LEU A 54 26.51 3.09 -14.24
N GLU A 55 27.46 2.43 -14.88
CA GLU A 55 28.88 2.46 -14.48
C GLU A 55 29.46 3.87 -14.49
N SER A 56 29.11 4.66 -15.50
CA SER A 56 29.52 6.05 -15.58
C SER A 56 28.95 6.90 -14.44
N ALA A 57 27.68 6.69 -14.09
CA ALA A 57 27.03 7.37 -12.98
C ALA A 57 27.60 6.97 -11.61
N LEU A 58 27.86 5.67 -11.42
CA LEU A 58 28.37 5.11 -10.17
C LEU A 58 29.89 5.28 -10.01
N LYS A 59 30.62 5.59 -11.08
CA LYS A 59 32.09 5.63 -11.13
C LYS A 59 32.76 4.32 -10.67
N VAL A 60 32.10 3.19 -10.93
CA VAL A 60 32.50 1.85 -10.53
C VAL A 60 32.33 0.91 -11.71
N ASN A 61 33.31 0.05 -11.94
CA ASN A 61 33.13 -1.07 -12.89
C ASN A 61 32.29 -2.16 -12.23
N ILE A 62 31.06 -2.34 -12.72
CA ILE A 62 30.12 -3.29 -12.13
C ILE A 62 30.68 -4.70 -12.23
N LYS A 63 31.24 -5.10 -13.37
CA LYS A 63 31.74 -6.44 -13.61
C LYS A 63 32.94 -6.78 -12.72
N ASP A 64 33.90 -5.88 -12.61
CA ASP A 64 35.20 -6.18 -12.02
C ASP A 64 35.29 -5.75 -10.54
N GLU A 65 34.48 -4.75 -10.12
CA GLU A 65 34.53 -4.23 -8.75
C GLU A 65 33.29 -4.62 -7.92
N LEU A 66 32.07 -4.61 -8.51
CA LEU A 66 30.84 -4.81 -7.75
C LEU A 66 30.38 -6.28 -7.73
N LEU A 67 30.31 -6.96 -8.87
CA LEU A 67 29.85 -8.36 -8.94
C LEU A 67 30.65 -9.33 -8.07
N PRO A 68 31.98 -9.23 -7.94
CA PRO A 68 32.75 -10.12 -7.07
C PRO A 68 32.41 -9.97 -5.59
N VAL A 69 31.92 -8.80 -5.20
CA VAL A 69 31.59 -8.46 -3.83
C VAL A 69 30.22 -8.93 -3.42
N LEU A 70 29.24 -8.94 -4.34
CA LEU A 70 27.86 -9.30 -4.07
C LEU A 70 27.70 -10.81 -3.85
N GLY A 71 26.85 -11.16 -2.88
CA GLY A 71 26.33 -12.52 -2.74
C GLY A 71 25.19 -12.76 -3.72
N SER A 72 24.36 -13.75 -3.43
CA SER A 72 23.23 -14.13 -4.28
C SER A 72 21.85 -13.84 -3.67
N GLU A 73 21.80 -13.20 -2.52
CA GLU A 73 20.55 -12.98 -1.80
C GLU A 73 20.21 -11.49 -1.71
N LEU A 74 18.99 -11.18 -2.02
CA LEU A 74 18.40 -9.85 -1.86
C LEU A 74 17.12 -9.97 -1.05
N ALA A 75 16.96 -9.08 -0.09
CA ALA A 75 15.72 -8.96 0.69
C ALA A 75 15.26 -7.51 0.76
N VAL A 76 13.96 -7.31 0.63
CA VAL A 76 13.30 -6.01 0.71
C VAL A 76 12.28 -6.05 1.82
N SER A 77 12.30 -5.06 2.71
CA SER A 77 11.26 -4.85 3.71
C SER A 77 10.44 -3.61 3.37
N LEU A 78 9.12 -3.77 3.37
CA LEU A 78 8.18 -2.72 3.07
C LEU A 78 7.22 -2.53 4.26
N PRO A 79 7.25 -1.37 4.93
CA PRO A 79 6.25 -1.01 5.93
C PRO A 79 4.99 -0.51 5.22
N LEU A 80 4.07 -1.42 4.88
CA LEU A 80 2.87 -1.12 4.09
C LEU A 80 1.97 -0.09 4.76
N SER A 81 1.97 -0.04 6.09
CA SER A 81 1.25 0.95 6.88
C SER A 81 1.71 2.39 6.62
N GLU A 82 3.00 2.59 6.28
CA GLU A 82 3.57 3.91 6.00
C GLU A 82 3.35 4.38 4.55
N PHE A 83 3.11 3.45 3.62
CA PHE A 83 2.94 3.78 2.19
C PHE A 83 1.53 4.24 1.81
N GLY A 84 0.60 4.36 2.76
CA GLY A 84 -0.79 4.74 2.45
C GLY A 84 -1.53 3.75 1.53
N MET A 85 -0.93 2.60 1.23
CA MET A 85 -1.63 1.50 0.55
C MET A 85 -2.77 0.95 1.41
N ILE A 86 -2.79 1.36 2.67
CA ILE A 86 -3.66 0.91 3.74
C ILE A 86 -4.12 2.15 4.51
N GLY A 87 -5.04 2.91 3.93
CA GLY A 87 -5.60 4.12 4.52
C GLY A 87 -4.96 5.42 4.02
N PRO A 88 -5.51 6.58 4.39
CA PRO A 88 -4.93 7.86 4.01
C PRO A 88 -3.52 7.98 4.60
N THR A 89 -2.57 8.35 3.76
CA THR A 89 -1.19 8.64 4.15
C THR A 89 -1.17 9.52 5.40
N PRO A 90 -0.45 9.14 6.45
CA PRO A 90 -0.12 10.11 7.49
C PRO A 90 0.60 11.27 6.80
N SER A 91 0.10 12.48 7.01
CA SER A 91 0.73 13.69 6.50
C SER A 91 2.21 13.66 6.89
N SER A 92 3.09 13.69 5.89
CA SER A 92 4.54 13.77 6.06
C SER A 92 4.99 15.16 6.53
N ALA A 93 4.31 15.69 7.54
CA ALA A 93 4.84 16.81 8.29
C ALA A 93 5.90 16.26 9.26
N PRO A 94 7.12 16.81 9.28
CA PRO A 94 8.10 16.47 10.31
C PRO A 94 7.46 16.87 11.64
N VAL A 95 6.99 15.89 12.41
CA VAL A 95 6.56 16.08 13.77
C VAL A 95 7.84 16.37 14.57
N GLN A 96 8.13 17.66 14.75
CA GLN A 96 9.00 18.05 15.82
C GLN A 96 8.29 17.66 17.13
N ALA A 97 8.71 16.52 17.65
CA ALA A 97 8.25 16.04 18.94
C ALA A 97 8.75 17.03 20.01
N LYS A 98 7.85 17.87 20.49
CA LYS A 98 7.90 18.41 21.84
C LYS A 98 6.96 17.55 22.65
N ASP A 99 7.49 16.51 23.25
CA ASP A 99 6.74 15.72 24.23
C ASP A 99 7.01 16.29 25.62
N ASP A 100 6.01 16.99 26.14
CA ASP A 100 5.98 17.52 27.50
C ASP A 100 5.11 16.63 28.44
N ASP A 101 4.74 15.42 28.02
CA ASP A 101 3.77 14.58 28.75
C ASP A 101 4.28 13.17 29.13
N GLY A 102 5.55 12.91 29.27
CA GLY A 102 6.06 11.70 29.96
C GLY A 102 5.53 10.36 29.44
N LYS A 103 5.01 10.29 28.21
CA LYS A 103 4.62 9.05 27.53
C LYS A 103 5.81 8.53 26.73
N ASP A 104 5.96 7.20 26.72
CA ASP A 104 6.97 6.52 25.92
C ASP A 104 7.02 7.08 24.49
N PRO A 105 8.21 7.40 23.98
CA PRO A 105 8.34 7.99 22.65
C PRO A 105 7.70 7.08 21.62
N LYS A 106 6.78 7.62 20.83
CA LYS A 106 6.19 6.89 19.69
C LYS A 106 7.33 6.43 18.79
N PRO A 107 7.39 5.15 18.42
CA PRO A 107 8.44 4.65 17.53
C PRO A 107 8.46 5.49 16.26
N ALA A 108 9.66 5.87 15.81
CA ALA A 108 9.82 6.62 14.57
C ALA A 108 9.23 5.84 13.40
N PRO A 109 8.63 6.54 12.41
CA PRO A 109 8.12 5.89 11.21
C PRO A 109 9.26 5.12 10.52
N ARG A 110 8.96 3.94 10.00
CA ARG A 110 9.93 3.07 9.34
C ARG A 110 9.86 3.28 7.84
N SER A 111 11.01 3.36 7.21
CA SER A 111 11.10 3.39 5.75
C SER A 111 11.27 1.99 5.17
N ALA A 112 10.98 1.86 3.88
CA ALA A 112 11.42 0.69 3.14
C ALA A 112 12.94 0.58 3.15
N PHE A 113 13.44 -0.64 3.21
CA PHE A 113 14.87 -0.86 3.10
C PHE A 113 15.19 -2.15 2.35
N VAL A 114 16.38 -2.21 1.82
CA VAL A 114 16.90 -3.33 1.05
C VAL A 114 18.16 -3.86 1.72
N VAL A 115 18.26 -5.18 1.76
CA VAL A 115 19.44 -5.88 2.28
C VAL A 115 19.96 -6.80 1.18
N VAL A 116 21.26 -6.74 0.93
CA VAL A 116 21.94 -7.59 -0.04
C VAL A 116 23.02 -8.40 0.66
N SER A 117 23.12 -9.70 0.34
CA SER A 117 24.23 -10.50 0.85
C SER A 117 25.56 -10.09 0.21
N VAL A 118 26.62 -10.18 0.99
CA VAL A 118 27.98 -9.79 0.62
C VAL A 118 28.87 -11.01 0.72
N ARG A 119 29.62 -11.29 -0.34
CA ARG A 119 30.57 -12.40 -0.41
C ARG A 119 31.98 -11.98 0.01
N ASP A 120 32.38 -10.78 -0.38
CA ASP A 120 33.64 -10.15 0.01
C ASP A 120 33.37 -8.85 0.77
N LEU A 121 33.43 -8.93 2.09
CA LEU A 121 33.12 -7.80 2.97
C LEU A 121 34.17 -6.69 2.85
N GLU A 122 35.45 -7.04 2.70
CA GLU A 122 36.53 -6.03 2.53
C GLU A 122 36.38 -5.30 1.19
N GLY A 123 36.05 -6.03 0.14
CA GLY A 123 35.72 -5.46 -1.16
C GLY A 123 34.52 -4.52 -1.07
N ALA A 124 33.48 -4.90 -0.34
CA ALA A 124 32.29 -4.10 -0.14
C ALA A 124 32.59 -2.77 0.57
N HIS A 125 33.37 -2.81 1.63
CA HIS A 125 33.82 -1.61 2.34
C HIS A 125 34.62 -0.63 1.44
N ARG A 126 35.26 -1.14 0.37
CA ARG A 126 35.99 -0.29 -0.60
C ARG A 126 35.07 0.27 -1.69
N VAL A 127 34.11 -0.55 -2.15
CA VAL A 127 33.26 -0.20 -3.31
C VAL A 127 32.07 0.68 -2.92
N VAL A 128 31.41 0.39 -1.79
CA VAL A 128 30.21 1.14 -1.35
C VAL A 128 30.45 2.64 -1.23
N PRO A 129 31.53 3.14 -0.59
CA PRO A 129 31.78 4.58 -0.52
C PRO A 129 31.95 5.24 -1.90
N LYS A 130 32.58 4.53 -2.89
CA LYS A 130 32.69 5.05 -4.27
C LYS A 130 31.33 5.20 -4.92
N ILE A 131 30.47 4.20 -4.77
CA ILE A 131 29.08 4.24 -5.29
C ILE A 131 28.34 5.42 -4.68
N LEU A 132 28.41 5.58 -3.37
CA LEU A 132 27.73 6.68 -2.66
C LEU A 132 28.28 8.04 -3.08
N GLU A 133 29.59 8.16 -3.31
CA GLU A 133 30.18 9.38 -3.88
C GLU A 133 29.63 9.69 -5.28
N GLY A 134 29.41 8.67 -6.09
CA GLY A 134 28.80 8.82 -7.41
C GLY A 134 27.38 9.39 -7.35
N PHE A 135 26.57 8.91 -6.40
CA PHE A 135 25.18 9.36 -6.21
C PHE A 135 25.05 10.69 -5.48
N ALA A 136 25.68 10.82 -4.33
CA ALA A 136 25.47 11.94 -3.43
C ALA A 136 26.49 13.10 -3.63
N GLY A 137 27.58 12.85 -4.37
CA GLY A 137 28.66 13.78 -4.58
C GLY A 137 29.61 13.90 -3.39
N LYS A 138 30.83 14.44 -3.65
CA LYS A 138 31.90 14.56 -2.63
C LYS A 138 31.50 15.37 -1.41
N ALA A 139 30.67 16.40 -1.59
CA ALA A 139 30.25 17.28 -0.49
C ALA A 139 29.41 16.54 0.55
N ALA A 140 28.49 15.68 0.10
CA ALA A 140 27.68 14.87 1.00
C ALA A 140 28.51 13.83 1.78
N ILE A 141 29.48 13.21 1.10
CA ILE A 141 30.39 12.22 1.73
C ILE A 141 31.28 12.85 2.81
N SER A 142 31.66 14.12 2.68
CA SER A 142 32.44 14.83 3.70
C SER A 142 31.69 15.06 5.02
N LEU A 143 30.37 14.87 5.03
CA LEU A 143 29.49 14.97 6.22
C LEU A 143 29.23 13.60 6.87
N ALA A 144 30.00 12.58 6.50
CA ALA A 144 29.86 11.23 7.06
C ALA A 144 30.09 11.23 8.57
N GLN A 145 29.18 10.64 9.30
CA GLN A 145 29.27 10.37 10.72
C GLN A 145 29.17 8.88 10.96
N THR A 146 30.03 8.32 11.77
CA THR A 146 30.03 6.90 12.12
C THR A 146 29.56 6.73 13.55
N GLU A 147 28.52 5.97 13.74
CA GLU A 147 28.01 5.51 15.02
C GLU A 147 28.37 4.03 15.18
N ARG A 148 28.97 3.65 16.32
CA ARG A 148 29.32 2.25 16.59
C ARG A 148 28.29 1.62 17.53
N ARG A 149 27.77 0.47 17.12
CA ARG A 149 26.87 -0.41 17.88
C ARG A 149 27.51 -1.78 18.02
N GLU A 150 28.09 -2.09 19.18
CA GLU A 150 28.92 -3.28 19.38
C GLU A 150 30.00 -3.40 18.27
N ASP A 151 29.95 -4.45 17.47
CA ASP A 151 30.89 -4.68 16.36
C ASP A 151 30.38 -4.15 15.01
N THR A 152 29.23 -3.49 14.99
CA THR A 152 28.61 -2.95 13.78
C THR A 152 28.76 -1.44 13.71
N GLU A 153 29.16 -0.93 12.55
CA GLU A 153 29.25 0.51 12.28
C GLU A 153 28.07 0.95 11.40
N ILE A 154 27.36 1.98 11.85
CA ILE A 154 26.34 2.68 11.08
C ILE A 154 26.98 3.95 10.55
N VAL A 155 27.05 4.11 9.24
CA VAL A 155 27.57 5.31 8.58
C VAL A 155 26.41 6.14 8.08
N SER A 156 26.27 7.36 8.58
CA SER A 156 25.22 8.31 8.21
C SER A 156 25.77 9.55 7.52
N TYR A 157 24.96 10.16 6.66
CA TYR A 157 25.32 11.38 5.93
C TYR A 157 24.28 12.45 6.18
N GLY A 158 24.71 13.55 6.78
CA GLY A 158 23.85 14.70 7.08
C GLY A 158 22.68 14.42 8.02
N GLY A 159 22.63 13.24 8.66
CA GLY A 159 21.52 12.81 9.49
C GLY A 159 20.27 12.34 8.73
N GLU A 160 20.30 12.38 7.40
CA GLU A 160 19.13 12.04 6.55
C GLU A 160 19.13 10.57 6.16
N PHE A 161 20.24 10.04 5.68
CA PHE A 161 20.35 8.64 5.29
C PHE A 161 21.57 7.95 5.89
N ALA A 162 21.48 6.65 6.07
CA ALA A 162 22.55 5.82 6.60
C ALA A 162 22.57 4.46 5.94
N TYR A 163 23.71 3.78 6.09
CA TYR A 163 23.87 2.37 5.75
C TYR A 163 24.66 1.64 6.84
N ALA A 164 24.61 0.32 6.83
CA ALA A 164 25.42 -0.52 7.70
C ALA A 164 25.75 -1.86 7.03
N PHE A 165 26.84 -2.48 7.53
CA PHE A 165 27.12 -3.89 7.29
C PHE A 165 26.81 -4.69 8.55
N VAL A 166 26.03 -5.75 8.41
CA VAL A 166 25.59 -6.59 9.52
C VAL A 166 25.88 -8.05 9.17
N GLY A 167 26.88 -8.65 9.80
CA GLY A 167 27.41 -9.93 9.36
C GLY A 167 27.84 -9.86 7.89
N ASN A 168 27.34 -10.78 7.08
CA ASN A 168 27.60 -10.81 5.62
C ASN A 168 26.51 -10.10 4.81
N PHE A 169 25.84 -9.09 5.37
CA PHE A 169 24.79 -8.38 4.69
C PHE A 169 25.06 -6.88 4.69
N PHE A 170 24.77 -6.26 3.56
CA PHE A 170 24.80 -4.82 3.37
C PHE A 170 23.36 -4.28 3.41
N ILE A 171 23.07 -3.38 4.33
CA ILE A 171 21.81 -2.64 4.39
C ILE A 171 21.99 -1.42 3.50
N LEU A 172 21.24 -1.35 2.39
CA LEU A 172 21.31 -0.24 1.45
C LEU A 172 20.87 1.07 2.13
N PRO A 173 21.39 2.21 1.64
CA PRO A 173 21.08 3.51 2.25
C PRO A 173 19.57 3.78 2.34
N THR A 174 19.13 4.05 3.56
CA THR A 174 17.78 4.47 3.92
C THR A 174 17.89 5.45 5.11
N ASP A 175 16.78 5.87 5.72
CA ASP A 175 16.83 6.75 6.87
C ASP A 175 17.58 6.15 8.08
N VAL A 176 18.16 7.01 8.88
CA VAL A 176 19.01 6.62 10.01
C VAL A 176 18.26 5.79 11.06
N ALA A 177 16.99 6.11 11.32
CA ALA A 177 16.19 5.43 12.33
C ALA A 177 15.90 3.97 11.90
N THR A 178 15.59 3.77 10.62
CA THR A 178 15.40 2.43 10.04
C THR A 178 16.67 1.59 10.11
N VAL A 179 17.83 2.16 9.73
CA VAL A 179 19.11 1.42 9.81
C VAL A 179 19.45 1.04 11.25
N ARG A 180 19.28 1.96 12.21
CA ARG A 180 19.45 1.68 13.64
C ARG A 180 18.55 0.55 14.10
N HIS A 181 17.27 0.59 13.74
CA HIS A 181 16.32 -0.47 14.08
C HIS A 181 16.75 -1.84 13.54
N VAL A 182 17.18 -1.92 12.29
CA VAL A 182 17.65 -3.18 11.67
C VAL A 182 18.89 -3.71 12.38
N VAL A 183 19.86 -2.85 12.68
CA VAL A 183 21.08 -3.22 13.42
C VAL A 183 20.74 -3.68 14.83
N ASP A 184 19.95 -2.92 15.57
CA ASP A 184 19.56 -3.25 16.95
C ASP A 184 18.78 -4.57 17.01
N SER A 185 17.86 -4.80 16.07
CA SER A 185 17.11 -6.07 15.96
C SER A 185 18.04 -7.26 15.70
N TYR A 186 19.05 -7.08 14.85
CA TYR A 186 20.03 -8.12 14.60
C TYR A 186 20.88 -8.44 15.84
N LEU A 187 21.40 -7.41 16.52
CA LEU A 187 22.24 -7.58 17.70
C LEU A 187 21.48 -8.22 18.86
N LYS A 188 20.20 -7.91 19.02
CA LYS A 188 19.32 -8.54 20.02
C LYS A 188 18.82 -9.93 19.62
N GLY A 189 19.04 -10.38 18.39
CA GLY A 189 18.48 -11.62 17.88
C GLY A 189 16.98 -11.56 17.56
N GLU A 190 16.39 -10.38 17.53
CA GLU A 190 14.99 -10.10 17.20
C GLU A 190 14.79 -10.09 15.67
N THR A 191 15.11 -11.22 15.03
CA THR A 191 15.06 -11.39 13.57
C THR A 191 14.00 -12.39 13.15
N LEU A 192 13.55 -12.32 11.90
CA LEU A 192 12.59 -13.29 11.34
C LEU A 192 13.09 -14.74 11.48
N ALA A 193 14.39 -14.98 11.30
CA ALA A 193 14.94 -16.32 11.49
C ALA A 193 14.78 -16.86 12.92
N GLY A 194 14.71 -15.96 13.90
CA GLY A 194 14.41 -16.25 15.31
C GLY A 194 12.92 -16.34 15.63
N ASP A 195 12.06 -15.73 14.81
CA ASP A 195 10.64 -15.61 15.09
C ASP A 195 9.88 -16.93 14.92
N PRO A 196 9.11 -17.37 15.94
CA PRO A 196 8.35 -18.61 15.86
C PRO A 196 7.26 -18.61 14.79
N HIS A 197 6.61 -17.47 14.53
CA HIS A 197 5.57 -17.37 13.51
C HIS A 197 6.16 -17.55 12.12
N PHE A 198 7.29 -16.90 11.84
CA PHE A 198 8.03 -17.09 10.60
C PHE A 198 8.45 -18.55 10.42
N ARG A 199 9.11 -19.15 11.41
CA ARG A 199 9.57 -20.55 11.35
C ARG A 199 8.42 -21.54 11.17
N ASN A 200 7.28 -21.31 11.80
CA ASN A 200 6.11 -22.17 11.62
C ASN A 200 5.48 -22.05 10.24
N SER A 201 5.40 -20.84 9.69
CA SER A 201 4.81 -20.60 8.37
C SER A 201 5.71 -21.08 7.22
N THR A 202 7.01 -21.20 7.44
CA THR A 202 8.01 -21.60 6.43
C THR A 202 8.51 -23.04 6.59
N ARG A 203 8.09 -23.78 7.61
CA ARG A 203 8.58 -25.13 7.95
C ARG A 203 8.38 -26.18 6.83
N TRP A 204 7.42 -25.95 5.94
CA TRP A 204 7.09 -26.85 4.84
C TRP A 204 7.77 -26.47 3.51
N GLN A 205 8.47 -25.33 3.49
CA GLN A 205 9.12 -24.87 2.29
C GLN A 205 10.25 -25.83 1.85
N PRO A 206 10.47 -25.95 0.54
CA PRO A 206 11.62 -26.68 0.01
C PRO A 206 12.93 -26.11 0.58
N ARG A 207 13.97 -26.96 0.58
CA ARG A 207 15.28 -26.55 1.10
C ARG A 207 15.90 -25.36 0.37
N PHE A 208 15.56 -25.21 -0.90
CA PHE A 208 16.01 -24.10 -1.75
C PHE A 208 14.81 -23.31 -2.24
N VAL A 209 14.68 -22.10 -1.76
CA VAL A 209 13.64 -21.15 -2.16
C VAL A 209 14.31 -20.06 -2.99
N GLN A 210 13.84 -19.84 -4.23
CA GLN A 210 14.35 -18.80 -5.12
C GLN A 210 13.72 -17.44 -4.81
N GLY A 211 12.48 -17.44 -4.38
CA GLY A 211 11.76 -16.24 -4.01
C GLY A 211 10.75 -16.52 -2.91
N GLN A 212 10.61 -15.58 -1.99
CA GLN A 212 9.66 -15.67 -0.90
C GLN A 212 9.01 -14.32 -0.64
N VAL A 213 7.72 -14.35 -0.37
CA VAL A 213 6.94 -13.24 0.17
C VAL A 213 6.49 -13.64 1.56
N TYR A 214 6.75 -12.80 2.53
CA TYR A 214 6.29 -12.93 3.90
C TYR A 214 5.48 -11.71 4.29
N VAL A 215 4.23 -11.92 4.66
CA VAL A 215 3.35 -10.90 5.25
C VAL A 215 3.28 -11.19 6.74
N GLY A 216 3.88 -10.33 7.54
CA GLY A 216 4.03 -10.51 8.98
C GLY A 216 2.76 -10.18 9.77
N PRO A 217 2.65 -10.72 11.00
CA PRO A 217 1.55 -10.40 11.92
C PRO A 217 1.46 -8.92 12.26
N SER A 218 2.60 -8.22 12.31
CA SER A 218 2.72 -6.79 12.58
C SER A 218 1.90 -5.91 11.63
N LEU A 219 1.68 -6.35 10.39
CA LEU A 219 0.79 -5.67 9.47
C LEU A 219 -0.63 -5.54 10.02
N MET A 220 -1.17 -6.60 10.64
CA MET A 220 -2.53 -6.57 11.21
C MET A 220 -2.60 -5.68 12.46
N GLU A 221 -1.52 -5.60 13.22
CA GLU A 221 -1.41 -4.72 14.38
C GLU A 221 -1.37 -3.24 13.94
N SER A 222 -0.62 -2.94 12.89
CA SER A 222 -0.59 -1.61 12.25
C SER A 222 -1.97 -1.21 11.73
N TYR A 223 -2.68 -2.11 11.07
CA TYR A 223 -4.07 -1.91 10.62
C TYR A 223 -5.02 -1.59 11.77
N LYS A 224 -4.96 -2.38 12.84
CA LYS A 224 -5.79 -2.15 14.03
C LYS A 224 -5.51 -0.80 14.66
N SER A 225 -4.23 -0.45 14.80
CA SER A 225 -3.80 0.84 15.33
C SER A 225 -4.35 1.99 14.49
N TRP A 226 -4.19 1.92 13.16
CA TRP A 226 -4.74 2.89 12.24
C TRP A 226 -6.27 2.99 12.34
N ALA A 227 -6.98 1.87 12.27
CA ALA A 227 -8.45 1.85 12.32
C ALA A 227 -9.03 2.42 13.63
N SER A 228 -8.23 2.40 14.70
CA SER A 228 -8.58 2.94 16.01
C SER A 228 -8.18 4.41 16.20
N SER A 229 -7.46 5.01 15.24
CA SER A 229 -7.02 6.40 15.35
C SER A 229 -8.19 7.38 15.18
N PRO A 230 -8.16 8.55 15.86
CA PRO A 230 -9.28 9.51 15.84
C PRO A 230 -9.63 10.07 14.45
N GLY A 231 -8.71 9.98 13.49
CA GLY A 231 -8.91 10.45 12.11
C GLY A 231 -9.27 9.35 11.11
N ALA A 232 -9.35 8.09 11.54
CA ALA A 232 -9.63 6.98 10.64
C ALA A 232 -11.12 6.98 10.24
N ARG A 233 -11.35 7.09 8.93
CA ARG A 233 -12.69 6.97 8.33
C ARG A 233 -12.95 5.51 7.98
N VAL A 234 -13.23 4.70 8.99
CA VAL A 234 -13.47 3.26 8.87
C VAL A 234 -14.87 2.96 9.36
N SER A 235 -15.67 2.24 8.57
CA SER A 235 -16.99 1.80 9.01
C SER A 235 -16.90 0.85 10.21
N ASP A 236 -17.95 0.75 11.02
CA ASP A 236 -17.98 -0.15 12.18
C ASP A 236 -17.77 -1.62 11.75
N GLU A 237 -18.32 -2.01 10.58
CA GLU A 237 -18.16 -3.35 10.03
C GLU A 237 -16.69 -3.63 9.63
N ALA A 238 -16.04 -2.66 8.97
CA ALA A 238 -14.63 -2.77 8.60
C ALA A 238 -13.73 -2.79 9.84
N ARG A 239 -14.05 -1.97 10.85
CA ARG A 239 -13.35 -1.98 12.15
C ARG A 239 -13.48 -3.34 12.83
N ALA A 240 -14.69 -3.88 12.95
CA ALA A 240 -14.95 -5.19 13.54
C ALA A 240 -14.26 -6.32 12.75
N PHE A 241 -14.12 -6.18 11.43
CA PHE A 241 -13.37 -7.12 10.59
C PHE A 241 -11.87 -7.06 10.90
N ILE A 242 -11.29 -5.86 10.94
CA ILE A 242 -9.88 -5.63 11.29
C ILE A 242 -9.58 -6.18 12.70
N GLU A 243 -10.44 -5.92 13.67
CA GLU A 243 -10.29 -6.44 15.03
C GLU A 243 -10.27 -7.97 15.07
N ARG A 244 -11.14 -8.63 14.29
CA ARG A 244 -11.14 -10.10 14.18
C ARG A 244 -9.85 -10.65 13.55
N LEU A 245 -9.33 -9.97 12.51
CA LEU A 245 -8.04 -10.34 11.91
C LEU A 245 -6.89 -10.16 12.89
N ALA A 246 -6.89 -9.07 13.65
CA ALA A 246 -5.84 -8.72 14.60
C ALA A 246 -5.96 -9.42 15.96
N ALA A 247 -7.05 -10.19 16.23
CA ALA A 247 -7.20 -10.92 17.49
C ALA A 247 -6.19 -12.07 17.63
N ASN A 248 -5.79 -12.68 16.52
CA ASN A 248 -4.75 -13.72 16.48
C ASN A 248 -3.99 -13.60 15.15
N PRO A 249 -3.15 -12.57 15.00
CA PRO A 249 -2.48 -12.29 13.75
C PRO A 249 -1.48 -13.42 13.44
N GLN A 250 -1.62 -13.98 12.25
CA GLN A 250 -0.75 -15.05 11.74
C GLN A 250 -0.16 -14.63 10.39
N PRO A 251 1.07 -15.01 10.09
CA PRO A 251 1.69 -14.64 8.84
C PRO A 251 1.09 -15.40 7.65
N VAL A 252 1.13 -14.75 6.49
CA VAL A 252 0.91 -15.38 5.19
C VAL A 252 2.25 -15.48 4.49
N THR A 253 2.58 -16.65 3.93
CA THR A 253 3.81 -16.83 3.17
C THR A 253 3.52 -17.40 1.79
N TYR A 254 4.27 -16.91 0.82
CA TYR A 254 4.34 -17.47 -0.52
C TYR A 254 5.80 -17.76 -0.85
N SER A 255 6.08 -18.91 -1.43
CA SER A 255 7.43 -19.26 -1.90
C SER A 255 7.42 -19.81 -3.32
N LEU A 256 8.51 -19.51 -4.02
CA LEU A 256 8.82 -19.98 -5.35
C LEU A 256 10.11 -20.79 -5.28
N SER A 257 10.09 -22.00 -5.79
CA SER A 257 11.23 -22.87 -5.92
C SER A 257 11.29 -23.46 -7.32
N ASN A 258 12.48 -23.86 -7.79
CA ASN A 258 12.67 -24.54 -9.05
C ASN A 258 13.73 -25.62 -8.87
N ASP A 259 13.45 -26.84 -9.28
CA ASP A 259 14.37 -27.98 -9.19
C ASP A 259 14.94 -28.42 -10.54
N GLY A 260 14.74 -27.64 -11.58
CA GLY A 260 15.17 -27.95 -12.96
C GLY A 260 14.16 -28.80 -13.74
N MET A 261 13.19 -29.42 -13.09
CA MET A 261 12.09 -30.17 -13.72
C MET A 261 10.79 -29.33 -13.73
N GLY A 262 10.64 -28.37 -12.82
CA GLY A 262 9.48 -27.51 -12.74
C GLY A 262 9.61 -26.42 -11.70
N SER A 263 8.66 -25.48 -11.75
CA SER A 263 8.52 -24.44 -10.74
C SER A 263 7.43 -24.83 -9.74
N TYR A 264 7.74 -24.72 -8.46
CA TYR A 264 6.85 -25.01 -7.35
C TYR A 264 6.45 -23.71 -6.69
N HIS A 265 5.14 -23.53 -6.55
CA HIS A 265 4.54 -22.36 -5.93
C HIS A 265 3.80 -22.82 -4.67
N GLU A 266 4.21 -22.36 -3.51
CA GLU A 266 3.59 -22.72 -2.24
C GLU A 266 3.02 -21.46 -1.58
N LEU A 267 1.72 -21.48 -1.29
CA LEU A 267 1.03 -20.42 -0.55
C LEU A 267 0.53 -20.98 0.78
N HIS A 268 1.06 -20.47 1.87
CA HIS A 268 0.56 -20.77 3.21
C HIS A 268 -0.36 -19.66 3.71
N VAL A 269 -1.63 -20.00 3.88
CA VAL A 269 -2.65 -19.10 4.46
C VAL A 269 -3.17 -19.73 5.75
N PRO A 270 -3.07 -19.05 6.89
CA PRO A 270 -3.58 -19.56 8.15
C PRO A 270 -5.09 -19.83 8.11
N LYS A 271 -5.52 -20.92 8.73
CA LYS A 271 -6.93 -21.30 8.83
C LYS A 271 -7.80 -20.19 9.43
N SER A 272 -7.30 -19.49 10.45
CA SER A 272 -7.98 -18.35 11.08
C SER A 272 -8.30 -17.25 10.10
N LEU A 273 -7.36 -16.90 9.22
CA LEU A 273 -7.55 -15.90 8.15
C LEU A 273 -8.64 -16.35 7.17
N ILE A 274 -8.59 -17.61 6.73
CA ILE A 274 -9.61 -18.18 5.84
C ILE A 274 -10.99 -18.14 6.51
N GLN A 275 -11.10 -18.50 7.78
CA GLN A 275 -12.35 -18.47 8.52
C GLN A 275 -12.93 -17.05 8.63
N VAL A 276 -12.08 -16.06 8.93
CA VAL A 276 -12.51 -14.66 9.00
C VAL A 276 -12.92 -14.15 7.61
N ALA A 277 -12.17 -14.50 6.55
CA ALA A 277 -12.52 -14.12 5.19
C ALA A 277 -13.86 -14.73 4.74
N VAL A 278 -14.08 -16.03 5.00
CA VAL A 278 -15.35 -16.71 4.69
C VAL A 278 -16.52 -16.10 5.47
N ALA A 279 -16.34 -15.82 6.76
CA ALA A 279 -17.36 -15.15 7.57
C ALA A 279 -17.69 -13.75 7.05
N ASN A 280 -16.70 -13.01 6.57
CA ASN A 280 -16.91 -11.70 5.97
C ASN A 280 -17.66 -11.78 4.64
N VAL A 281 -17.28 -12.72 3.76
CA VAL A 281 -18.01 -12.97 2.50
C VAL A 281 -19.47 -13.37 2.76
N ALA A 282 -19.71 -14.24 3.75
CA ALA A 282 -21.05 -14.61 4.17
C ALA A 282 -21.86 -13.40 4.67
N SER A 283 -21.23 -12.50 5.44
CA SER A 283 -21.84 -11.25 5.88
C SER A 283 -22.16 -10.30 4.72
N LEU A 284 -21.26 -10.18 3.74
CA LEU A 284 -21.49 -9.38 2.53
C LEU A 284 -22.61 -9.96 1.66
N SER A 285 -22.72 -11.30 1.61
CA SER A 285 -23.78 -11.99 0.83
C SER A 285 -25.16 -11.88 1.49
N ASN A 286 -25.20 -11.70 2.80
CA ASN A 286 -26.44 -11.48 3.55
C ASN A 286 -26.25 -10.33 4.55
N PRO A 287 -26.17 -9.09 4.05
CA PRO A 287 -25.94 -7.94 4.91
C PRO A 287 -27.08 -7.75 5.92
N PRO A 288 -26.82 -7.14 7.08
CA PRO A 288 -27.85 -6.76 8.03
C PRO A 288 -29.00 -5.97 7.38
N GLU A 289 -30.21 -6.05 7.94
CA GLU A 289 -31.36 -5.37 7.39
C GLU A 289 -31.14 -3.84 7.31
N THR A 290 -30.44 -3.27 8.27
CA THR A 290 -30.04 -1.85 8.24
C THR A 290 -29.26 -1.51 6.99
N VAL A 291 -28.24 -2.31 6.61
CA VAL A 291 -27.41 -2.10 5.41
C VAL A 291 -28.23 -2.30 4.13
N LYS A 292 -29.13 -3.29 4.11
CA LYS A 292 -30.04 -3.48 2.96
C LYS A 292 -30.94 -2.26 2.76
N ASN A 293 -31.49 -1.75 3.84
CA ASN A 293 -32.36 -0.59 3.82
C ASN A 293 -31.59 0.69 3.41
N GLU A 294 -30.38 0.88 3.90
CA GLU A 294 -29.51 1.99 3.49
C GLU A 294 -29.23 1.98 1.98
N ARG A 295 -28.89 0.80 1.43
CA ARG A 295 -28.71 0.63 -0.02
C ARG A 295 -30.00 0.88 -0.79
N ALA A 296 -31.12 0.40 -0.28
CA ALA A 296 -32.44 0.64 -0.89
C ALA A 296 -32.79 2.13 -0.88
N ALA A 297 -32.54 2.84 0.23
CA ALA A 297 -32.75 4.28 0.32
C ALA A 297 -31.90 5.06 -0.68
N MET A 298 -30.60 4.72 -0.82
CA MET A 298 -29.74 5.33 -1.84
C MET A 298 -30.26 5.06 -3.26
N THR A 299 -30.72 3.83 -3.53
CA THR A 299 -31.31 3.48 -4.84
C THR A 299 -32.56 4.35 -5.11
N VAL A 300 -33.39 4.58 -4.11
CA VAL A 300 -34.56 5.48 -4.24
C VAL A 300 -34.10 6.91 -4.53
N LEU A 301 -33.10 7.44 -3.85
CA LEU A 301 -32.54 8.77 -4.14
C LEU A 301 -32.04 8.89 -5.57
N TRP A 302 -31.28 7.91 -6.07
CA TRP A 302 -30.85 7.90 -7.48
C TRP A 302 -32.01 7.84 -8.47
N ASN A 303 -33.06 7.09 -8.13
CA ASN A 303 -34.28 7.05 -8.95
C ASN A 303 -35.00 8.41 -8.96
N ILE A 304 -35.06 9.12 -7.82
CA ILE A 304 -35.59 10.49 -7.74
C ILE A 304 -34.75 11.41 -8.64
N GLY A 305 -33.42 11.39 -8.51
CA GLY A 305 -32.54 12.21 -9.35
C GLY A 305 -32.63 11.91 -10.84
N SER A 306 -32.91 10.66 -11.21
CA SER A 306 -33.14 10.27 -12.60
C SER A 306 -34.49 10.72 -13.11
N ALA A 307 -35.54 10.57 -12.28
CA ALA A 307 -36.89 11.03 -12.62
C ALA A 307 -36.95 12.56 -12.76
N GLU A 308 -36.23 13.28 -11.90
CA GLU A 308 -36.11 14.74 -11.99
C GLU A 308 -35.40 15.20 -13.26
N ARG A 309 -34.36 14.51 -13.69
CA ARG A 309 -33.70 14.82 -14.98
C ARG A 309 -34.66 14.62 -16.15
N GLU A 310 -35.37 13.50 -16.17
CA GLU A 310 -36.37 13.24 -17.21
C GLU A 310 -37.52 14.25 -17.19
N HIS A 311 -37.98 14.63 -15.98
CA HIS A 311 -39.01 15.66 -15.84
C HIS A 311 -38.52 17.01 -16.38
N LYS A 312 -37.29 17.41 -16.05
CA LYS A 312 -36.66 18.67 -16.47
C LYS A 312 -36.45 18.78 -17.98
N GLU A 313 -36.17 17.63 -18.65
CA GLU A 313 -36.09 17.58 -20.11
C GLU A 313 -37.45 17.90 -20.78
N LYS A 314 -38.54 17.46 -20.16
CA LYS A 314 -39.92 17.71 -20.64
C LYS A 314 -40.46 19.06 -20.18
N ASN A 315 -40.04 19.52 -19.03
CA ASN A 315 -40.52 20.75 -18.36
C ASN A 315 -39.34 21.63 -17.91
N PRO A 316 -38.67 22.34 -18.80
CA PRO A 316 -37.42 23.07 -18.48
C PRO A 316 -37.53 24.10 -17.37
N ALA A 317 -38.76 24.57 -17.05
CA ALA A 317 -39.02 25.64 -16.10
C ALA A 317 -39.10 25.16 -14.64
N SER A 318 -39.34 23.87 -14.37
CA SER A 318 -39.65 23.39 -13.01
C SER A 318 -39.06 22.01 -12.72
N TYR A 319 -38.87 21.73 -11.45
CA TYR A 319 -38.68 20.40 -10.87
C TYR A 319 -40.03 19.89 -10.35
N ALA A 320 -40.19 18.60 -10.17
CA ALA A 320 -41.42 17.96 -9.70
C ALA A 320 -41.31 17.61 -8.21
N SER A 321 -42.46 17.56 -7.51
CA SER A 321 -42.51 16.95 -6.19
C SER A 321 -42.46 15.42 -6.24
N ILE A 322 -42.19 14.76 -5.12
CA ILE A 322 -42.21 13.28 -5.04
C ILE A 322 -43.60 12.75 -5.47
N GLU A 323 -44.67 13.44 -5.08
CA GLU A 323 -46.04 13.09 -5.41
C GLU A 323 -46.31 13.16 -6.93
N GLU A 324 -45.81 14.21 -7.59
CA GLU A 324 -45.94 14.37 -9.04
C GLU A 324 -45.12 13.31 -9.80
N LEU A 325 -43.91 12.98 -9.32
CA LEU A 325 -43.09 11.91 -9.87
C LEU A 325 -43.76 10.53 -9.72
N ILE A 326 -44.45 10.27 -8.62
CA ILE A 326 -45.24 9.05 -8.40
C ILE A 326 -46.47 9.05 -9.30
N ALA A 327 -47.19 10.15 -9.42
CA ALA A 327 -48.40 10.27 -10.25
C ALA A 327 -48.10 10.07 -11.73
N SER A 328 -46.92 10.51 -12.19
CA SER A 328 -46.42 10.28 -13.58
C SER A 328 -45.77 8.91 -13.82
N ASP A 329 -45.81 8.01 -12.84
CA ASP A 329 -45.19 6.67 -12.86
C ASP A 329 -43.65 6.67 -13.07
N GLN A 330 -43.00 7.83 -12.86
CA GLN A 330 -41.54 7.96 -12.94
C GLN A 330 -40.86 7.47 -11.65
N LEU A 331 -41.59 7.48 -10.53
CA LEU A 331 -41.12 6.99 -9.23
C LEU A 331 -42.09 5.97 -8.64
N LYS A 332 -41.58 4.86 -8.14
CA LYS A 332 -42.42 3.79 -7.57
C LYS A 332 -42.52 3.94 -6.05
N LYS A 333 -43.67 4.36 -5.53
CA LYS A 333 -43.93 4.48 -4.09
C LYS A 333 -43.60 3.20 -3.33
N LYS A 334 -43.90 2.02 -3.89
CA LYS A 334 -43.58 0.71 -3.29
C LYS A 334 -42.10 0.58 -2.90
N ASN A 335 -41.18 1.09 -3.73
CA ASN A 335 -39.74 1.02 -3.46
C ASN A 335 -39.34 1.95 -2.30
N MET A 336 -39.99 3.10 -2.19
CA MET A 336 -39.78 4.03 -1.07
C MET A 336 -40.24 3.38 0.24
N ASP A 337 -41.47 2.87 0.28
CA ASP A 337 -42.05 2.24 1.45
C ASP A 337 -41.26 1.01 1.91
N ALA A 338 -40.70 0.25 0.97
CA ALA A 338 -39.93 -0.95 1.25
C ALA A 338 -38.49 -0.66 1.72
N SER A 339 -37.99 0.57 1.59
CA SER A 339 -36.62 0.93 1.96
C SER A 339 -36.40 1.08 3.46
N GLY A 340 -37.45 1.18 4.27
CA GLY A 340 -37.36 1.48 5.69
C GLY A 340 -36.94 2.92 6.00
N TYR A 341 -37.07 3.84 5.02
CA TYR A 341 -36.68 5.25 5.13
C TYR A 341 -37.88 6.17 4.84
N LYS A 342 -37.88 7.35 5.47
CA LYS A 342 -38.74 8.47 5.10
C LYS A 342 -37.98 9.39 4.18
N PHE A 343 -38.64 9.81 3.10
CA PHE A 343 -38.10 10.76 2.12
C PHE A 343 -38.85 12.06 2.22
N GLU A 344 -38.12 13.16 2.35
CA GLU A 344 -38.67 14.50 2.31
C GLU A 344 -37.93 15.28 1.22
N MET A 345 -38.73 15.93 0.34
CA MET A 345 -38.21 16.70 -0.77
C MET A 345 -38.66 18.15 -0.65
N ARG A 346 -37.71 19.04 -0.89
CA ARG A 346 -37.95 20.48 -0.94
C ARG A 346 -37.55 21.01 -2.30
N LEU A 347 -38.49 21.60 -3.00
CA LEU A 347 -38.20 22.32 -4.24
C LEU A 347 -37.65 23.72 -3.90
N THR A 348 -36.60 24.12 -4.64
CA THR A 348 -35.95 25.41 -4.56
C THR A 348 -36.10 26.15 -5.88
N ALA A 349 -35.74 27.45 -5.95
CA ALA A 349 -35.83 28.22 -7.19
C ALA A 349 -35.02 27.60 -8.33
N ASP A 350 -33.85 27.02 -8.01
CA ASP A 350 -32.88 26.54 -8.99
C ASP A 350 -32.67 25.03 -8.92
N GLY A 351 -33.39 24.29 -8.08
CA GLY A 351 -33.16 22.87 -7.89
C GLY A 351 -34.14 22.19 -6.95
N PHE A 352 -33.68 21.08 -6.41
CA PHE A 352 -34.38 20.34 -5.36
C PHE A 352 -33.40 19.82 -4.32
N GLU A 353 -33.87 19.55 -3.15
CA GLU A 353 -33.17 18.89 -2.06
C GLU A 353 -34.03 17.74 -1.55
N VAL A 354 -33.43 16.55 -1.41
CA VAL A 354 -34.09 15.36 -0.86
C VAL A 354 -33.31 14.87 0.33
N THR A 355 -33.96 14.61 1.43
CA THR A 355 -33.40 13.90 2.57
C THR A 355 -34.06 12.54 2.70
N ALA A 356 -33.27 11.55 3.11
CA ALA A 356 -33.75 10.23 3.48
C ALA A 356 -33.28 9.92 4.91
N VAL A 357 -34.23 9.67 5.80
CA VAL A 357 -34.01 9.44 7.22
C VAL A 357 -34.57 8.07 7.60
N PRO A 358 -33.85 7.22 8.38
CA PRO A 358 -34.38 5.92 8.78
C PRO A 358 -35.68 6.08 9.58
N VAL A 359 -36.68 5.25 9.29
CA VAL A 359 -37.96 5.26 10.01
C VAL A 359 -37.74 4.98 11.49
N GLU A 360 -36.85 4.07 11.81
CA GLU A 360 -36.44 3.74 13.17
C GLU A 360 -34.91 3.64 13.25
N TYR A 361 -34.27 4.65 13.84
CA TYR A 361 -32.81 4.69 13.96
C TYR A 361 -32.26 3.45 14.66
N GLY A 362 -31.21 2.87 14.08
CA GLY A 362 -30.55 1.65 14.57
C GLY A 362 -31.26 0.35 14.21
N LYS A 363 -32.49 0.38 13.72
CA LYS A 363 -33.24 -0.79 13.24
C LYS A 363 -33.45 -0.79 11.72
N SER A 364 -34.03 0.30 11.19
CA SER A 364 -34.19 0.43 9.74
C SER A 364 -32.98 0.99 9.03
N GLY A 365 -32.08 1.68 9.73
CA GLY A 365 -30.83 2.21 9.26
C GLY A 365 -30.13 3.03 10.34
N LYS A 366 -28.87 3.38 10.12
CA LYS A 366 -28.10 4.32 10.95
C LYS A 366 -27.79 5.61 10.21
N LEU A 367 -27.43 5.49 8.91
CA LEU A 367 -27.09 6.64 8.09
C LEU A 367 -28.35 7.39 7.66
N SER A 368 -28.31 8.72 7.68
CA SER A 368 -29.24 9.58 6.96
C SER A 368 -28.58 10.07 5.69
N PHE A 369 -29.37 10.35 4.65
CA PHE A 369 -28.85 10.73 3.35
C PHE A 369 -29.46 12.06 2.89
N PHE A 370 -28.67 12.76 2.06
CA PHE A 370 -29.05 14.00 1.38
C PHE A 370 -28.66 13.91 -0.10
N MET A 371 -29.48 14.42 -0.97
CA MET A 371 -29.19 14.60 -2.40
C MET A 371 -29.83 15.89 -2.89
N ASP A 372 -29.16 16.56 -3.79
CA ASP A 372 -29.66 17.74 -4.50
C ASP A 372 -29.66 17.52 -6.02
N GLN A 373 -29.90 18.58 -6.80
CA GLN A 373 -29.90 18.55 -8.26
C GLN A 373 -28.60 18.10 -8.89
N THR A 374 -27.49 18.03 -8.16
CA THR A 374 -26.21 17.47 -8.65
C THR A 374 -26.27 15.95 -8.78
N GLY A 375 -27.24 15.30 -8.13
CA GLY A 375 -27.41 13.86 -8.12
C GLY A 375 -26.38 13.13 -7.22
N LEU A 376 -25.55 13.88 -6.47
CA LEU A 376 -24.59 13.32 -5.56
C LEU A 376 -25.23 12.99 -4.21
N VAL A 377 -25.27 11.71 -3.85
CA VAL A 377 -25.77 11.27 -2.54
C VAL A 377 -24.68 11.48 -1.49
N ARG A 378 -25.04 12.19 -0.43
CA ARG A 378 -24.22 12.45 0.75
C ARG A 378 -24.88 11.83 1.97
N GLY A 379 -24.09 11.48 2.98
CA GLY A 379 -24.68 10.90 4.18
C GLY A 379 -23.70 10.75 5.33
N ALA A 380 -24.29 10.66 6.53
CA ALA A 380 -23.58 10.40 7.76
C ALA A 380 -24.54 9.82 8.82
N ASP A 381 -23.98 9.31 9.92
CA ASP A 381 -24.76 8.95 11.11
C ASP A 381 -25.06 10.20 11.93
N HIS A 382 -26.29 10.66 11.83
CA HIS A 382 -26.82 11.81 12.58
C HIS A 382 -27.76 11.40 13.72
N GLY A 383 -27.72 10.13 14.16
CA GLY A 383 -28.61 9.64 15.21
C GLY A 383 -30.09 9.66 14.82
N GLY A 384 -30.40 9.59 13.52
CA GLY A 384 -31.75 9.69 12.98
C GLY A 384 -32.19 11.12 12.60
N ALA A 385 -31.33 12.13 12.73
CA ALA A 385 -31.60 13.46 12.16
C ALA A 385 -31.25 13.52 10.66
N PRO A 386 -31.82 14.46 9.87
CA PRO A 386 -31.53 14.57 8.44
C PRO A 386 -30.06 14.88 8.15
N ALA A 387 -29.55 14.31 7.06
CA ALA A 387 -28.25 14.67 6.48
C ALA A 387 -28.33 16.01 5.73
N THR A 388 -27.17 16.59 5.42
CA THR A 388 -27.04 17.93 4.83
C THR A 388 -26.08 17.94 3.63
N ALA A 389 -26.07 19.04 2.89
CA ALA A 389 -25.14 19.25 1.78
C ALA A 389 -23.65 19.27 2.21
N SER A 390 -23.35 19.46 3.50
CA SER A 390 -21.97 19.43 4.02
C SER A 390 -21.45 18.04 4.34
N ASP A 391 -22.31 17.03 4.32
CA ASP A 391 -21.91 15.66 4.58
C ASP A 391 -21.09 15.07 3.42
N GLN A 392 -20.35 14.02 3.71
CA GLN A 392 -19.48 13.40 2.71
C GLN A 392 -20.28 12.60 1.68
N PRO A 393 -19.81 12.54 0.43
CA PRO A 393 -20.34 11.61 -0.57
C PRO A 393 -20.29 10.17 -0.08
N VAL A 394 -21.37 9.42 -0.30
CA VAL A 394 -21.47 7.99 0.03
C VAL A 394 -21.51 7.19 -1.26
N PHE A 395 -20.67 6.16 -1.34
CA PHE A 395 -20.60 5.21 -2.46
C PHE A 395 -20.72 3.78 -1.88
N TYR A 396 -21.58 2.95 -2.48
CA TYR A 396 -21.70 1.53 -2.11
C TYR A 396 -21.33 0.64 -3.30
#